data_74667d8f583a7cb60cc87e1ca2855fda
#
_entry.id   74667d8f583a7cb60cc87e1ca2855fda
#
_cell.length_a   1.000
_cell.length_b   1.000
_cell.length_c   1.000
_cell.angle_alpha   90.00
_cell.angle_beta   90.00
_cell.angle_gamma   90.00
#
_symmetry.space_group_name_H-M   'P 1'
#
loop_
_entity.id
_entity.type
_entity.pdbx_description
1 polymer ?
#
loop_
_entity_poly.entity_id
_entity_poly.type
_entity_poly.pdbx_seq_one_letter_code
_entity_poly.pdbx_strand_id
1 'polypeptide(L)'
;MKSTILNSPISIGIGGQIGSGKTTVVKELIRLYQNDGYKVMLIDADRIAWRLYKQSTNIYKRIVKIFGISILDKKNNIDRKSLGKLVFKKPSNLTTLNKIVHPELIRQIKFELRKPNKQMKILDAALLFLWGKKIPVNIRILVTAPAKQKIARMKKRGYNPIEVKTRLKRQIKESDMKADADFIINNNTTLAGLEDKTKKLYQILKNY
;
A
#
# COMPACT_ATOMS: atom_id res chain seq x y z
N MET A 1 -16.47 12.14 31.14
CA MET A 1 -15.59 12.80 30.16
C MET A 1 -16.17 12.53 28.77
N LYS A 2 -16.64 13.58 28.09
CA LYS A 2 -17.32 13.47 26.79
C LYS A 2 -16.36 12.97 25.73
N SER A 3 -16.62 11.79 25.15
CA SER A 3 -16.01 11.35 23.91
C SER A 3 -16.41 12.36 22.83
N THR A 4 -15.47 13.19 22.41
CA THR A 4 -15.64 14.03 21.23
C THR A 4 -15.78 13.08 20.04
N ILE A 5 -17.03 12.83 19.65
CA ILE A 5 -17.36 12.05 18.46
C ILE A 5 -16.84 12.91 17.31
N LEU A 6 -15.75 12.47 16.70
CA LEU A 6 -15.24 13.02 15.43
C LEU A 6 -16.40 13.04 14.43
N ASN A 7 -16.83 14.23 14.03
CA ASN A 7 -17.99 14.46 13.15
C ASN A 7 -17.82 13.91 11.72
N SER A 8 -16.67 13.31 11.40
CA SER A 8 -16.42 12.63 10.12
C SER A 8 -15.39 11.53 10.33
N PRO A 9 -15.57 10.34 9.74
CA PRO A 9 -14.61 9.24 9.87
C PRO A 9 -13.28 9.63 9.23
N ILE A 10 -12.22 9.71 10.05
CA ILE A 10 -10.87 10.00 9.59
C ILE A 10 -10.38 8.85 8.70
N SER A 11 -9.70 9.21 7.61
CA SER A 11 -9.01 8.28 6.73
C SER A 11 -7.49 8.42 6.87
N ILE A 12 -6.82 7.30 7.14
CA ILE A 12 -5.36 7.22 7.29
C ILE A 12 -4.80 6.43 6.13
N GLY A 13 -3.92 7.04 5.35
CA GLY A 13 -3.14 6.37 4.31
C GLY A 13 -1.76 5.96 4.83
N ILE A 14 -1.37 4.72 4.63
CA ILE A 14 -0.08 4.19 5.05
C ILE A 14 0.70 3.74 3.82
N GLY A 15 1.85 4.37 3.60
CA GLY A 15 2.75 4.10 2.49
C GLY A 15 4.16 3.72 2.95
N GLY A 16 4.98 3.28 2.00
CA GLY A 16 6.37 2.94 2.26
C GLY A 16 6.91 1.90 1.27
N GLN A 17 8.23 1.88 1.12
CA GLN A 17 8.92 0.99 0.20
C GLN A 17 8.78 -0.48 0.61
N ILE A 18 9.05 -1.38 -0.35
CA ILE A 18 9.08 -2.83 -0.11
C ILE A 18 9.98 -3.17 1.09
N GLY A 19 9.49 -4.03 1.99
CA GLY A 19 10.24 -4.44 3.19
C GLY A 19 10.33 -3.40 4.31
N SER A 20 9.67 -2.24 4.20
CA SER A 20 9.68 -1.20 5.25
C SER A 20 8.98 -1.63 6.55
N GLY A 21 8.03 -2.57 6.51
CA GLY A 21 7.22 -2.98 7.65
C GLY A 21 5.81 -2.38 7.66
N LYS A 22 5.40 -1.72 6.57
CA LYS A 22 4.09 -1.10 6.39
C LYS A 22 2.92 -1.99 6.85
N THR A 23 2.86 -3.24 6.41
CA THR A 23 1.79 -4.19 6.76
C THR A 23 1.71 -4.46 8.27
N THR A 24 2.83 -4.44 8.98
CA THR A 24 2.87 -4.58 10.45
C THR A 24 2.23 -3.35 11.11
N VAL A 25 2.60 -2.15 10.66
CA VAL A 25 2.01 -0.89 11.16
C VAL A 25 0.51 -0.84 10.89
N VAL A 26 0.07 -1.24 9.68
CA VAL A 26 -1.36 -1.32 9.32
C VAL A 26 -2.12 -2.24 10.28
N LYS A 27 -1.62 -3.45 10.49
CA LYS A 27 -2.27 -4.44 11.39
C LYS A 27 -2.34 -3.93 12.81
N GLU A 28 -1.25 -3.34 13.31
CA GLU A 28 -1.18 -2.83 14.68
C GLU A 28 -2.12 -1.64 14.88
N LEU A 29 -2.19 -0.69 13.95
CA LEU A 29 -3.14 0.41 14.03
C LEU A 29 -4.59 -0.07 14.01
N ILE A 30 -4.93 -1.03 13.14
CA ILE A 30 -6.26 -1.62 13.12
C ILE A 30 -6.60 -2.23 14.49
N ARG A 31 -5.68 -3.02 15.06
CA ARG A 31 -5.86 -3.65 16.36
C ARG A 31 -6.10 -2.62 17.48
N LEU A 32 -5.29 -1.55 17.50
CA LEU A 32 -5.40 -0.49 18.52
C LEU A 32 -6.73 0.26 18.42
N TYR A 33 -7.16 0.66 17.22
CA TYR A 33 -8.45 1.30 17.02
C TYR A 33 -9.62 0.38 17.39
N GLN A 34 -9.56 -0.90 17.03
CA GLN A 34 -10.60 -1.88 17.36
C GLN A 34 -10.70 -2.13 18.87
N ASN A 35 -9.57 -2.17 19.58
CA ASN A 35 -9.55 -2.30 21.05
C ASN A 35 -10.20 -1.11 21.75
N ASP A 36 -10.14 0.09 21.15
CA ASP A 36 -10.81 1.28 21.66
C ASP A 36 -12.26 1.43 21.12
N GLY A 37 -12.83 0.35 20.53
CA GLY A 37 -14.23 0.29 20.09
C GLY A 37 -14.52 0.89 18.71
N TYR A 38 -13.51 1.33 17.96
CA TYR A 38 -13.72 1.87 16.61
C TYR A 38 -13.99 0.74 15.61
N LYS A 39 -14.98 0.93 14.74
CA LYS A 39 -15.14 0.11 13.52
C LYS A 39 -14.12 0.57 12.48
N VAL A 40 -13.24 -0.32 12.03
CA VAL A 40 -12.17 0.00 11.07
C VAL A 40 -12.42 -0.70 9.75
N MET A 41 -12.36 0.05 8.65
CA MET A 41 -12.40 -0.44 7.29
C MET A 41 -10.99 -0.42 6.69
N LEU A 42 -10.43 -1.59 6.40
CA LEU A 42 -9.18 -1.70 5.66
C LEU A 42 -9.43 -1.59 4.16
N ILE A 43 -8.79 -0.63 3.51
CA ILE A 43 -8.71 -0.46 2.06
C ILE A 43 -7.31 -0.92 1.62
N ASP A 44 -7.23 -2.13 1.08
CA ASP A 44 -5.98 -2.72 0.58
C ASP A 44 -5.87 -2.46 -0.93
N ALA A 45 -4.93 -1.57 -1.31
CA ALA A 45 -4.72 -1.18 -2.71
C ALA A 45 -4.25 -2.36 -3.58
N ASP A 46 -3.43 -3.27 -3.04
CA ASP A 46 -2.98 -4.44 -3.77
C ASP A 46 -4.16 -5.39 -4.04
N ARG A 47 -5.03 -5.59 -3.05
CA ARG A 47 -6.25 -6.40 -3.20
C ARG A 47 -7.21 -5.79 -4.23
N ILE A 48 -7.35 -4.46 -4.25
CA ILE A 48 -8.15 -3.77 -5.27
C ILE A 48 -7.54 -3.98 -6.65
N ALA A 49 -6.22 -3.78 -6.80
CA ALA A 49 -5.52 -4.01 -8.07
C ALA A 49 -5.76 -5.44 -8.61
N TRP A 50 -5.71 -6.45 -7.73
CA TRP A 50 -5.97 -7.83 -8.14
C TRP A 50 -7.41 -8.09 -8.57
N ARG A 51 -8.39 -7.38 -8.03
CA ARG A 51 -9.78 -7.46 -8.53
C ARG A 51 -9.89 -6.90 -9.96
N LEU A 52 -9.08 -5.89 -10.30
CA LEU A 52 -9.04 -5.33 -11.65
C LEU A 52 -8.46 -6.30 -12.69
N TYR A 53 -7.70 -7.32 -12.26
CA TYR A 53 -7.12 -8.33 -13.15
C TYR A 53 -8.04 -9.53 -13.43
N LYS A 54 -9.28 -9.51 -12.95
CA LYS A 54 -10.27 -10.55 -13.28
C LYS A 54 -10.71 -10.47 -14.75
N GLN A 55 -10.94 -11.62 -15.38
CA GLN A 55 -11.31 -11.77 -16.80
C GLN A 55 -12.47 -10.88 -17.24
N SER A 56 -13.43 -10.61 -16.36
CA SER A 56 -14.61 -9.78 -16.63
C SER A 56 -14.30 -8.28 -16.76
N THR A 57 -13.07 -7.84 -16.48
CA THR A 57 -12.74 -6.40 -16.45
C THR A 57 -12.12 -5.90 -17.75
N ASN A 58 -12.36 -4.64 -18.08
CA ASN A 58 -11.68 -3.99 -19.21
C ASN A 58 -10.16 -3.88 -18.99
N ILE A 59 -9.71 -3.81 -17.73
CA ILE A 59 -8.28 -3.78 -17.39
C ILE A 59 -7.63 -5.10 -17.78
N TYR A 60 -8.24 -6.25 -17.44
CA TYR A 60 -7.76 -7.56 -17.87
C TYR A 60 -7.58 -7.63 -19.40
N LYS A 61 -8.63 -7.26 -20.16
CA LYS A 61 -8.58 -7.29 -21.64
C LYS A 61 -7.44 -6.43 -22.18
N ARG A 62 -7.23 -5.23 -21.64
CA ARG A 62 -6.14 -4.33 -22.03
C ARG A 62 -4.75 -4.89 -21.69
N ILE A 63 -4.59 -5.51 -20.52
CA ILE A 63 -3.33 -6.13 -20.10
C ILE A 63 -3.00 -7.29 -21.03
N VAL A 64 -3.95 -8.19 -21.30
CA VAL A 64 -3.75 -9.35 -22.20
C VAL A 64 -3.45 -8.89 -23.64
N LYS A 65 -4.16 -7.86 -24.13
CA LYS A 65 -3.89 -7.28 -25.48
C LYS A 65 -2.46 -6.78 -25.63
N ILE A 66 -1.86 -6.20 -24.57
CA ILE A 66 -0.53 -5.58 -24.64
C ILE A 66 0.59 -6.55 -24.30
N PHE A 67 0.38 -7.42 -23.31
CA PHE A 67 1.43 -8.32 -22.79
C PHE A 67 1.34 -9.75 -23.33
N GLY A 68 0.27 -10.05 -24.09
CA GLY A 68 0.04 -11.36 -24.71
C GLY A 68 -0.47 -12.42 -23.71
N ILE A 69 -0.77 -13.60 -24.28
CA ILE A 69 -1.34 -14.73 -23.54
C ILE A 69 -0.31 -15.43 -22.63
N SER A 70 0.99 -15.19 -22.83
CA SER A 70 2.07 -15.81 -22.01
C SER A 70 2.03 -15.44 -20.53
N ILE A 71 1.25 -14.41 -20.16
CA ILE A 71 1.02 -14.00 -18.78
C ILE A 71 -0.17 -14.72 -18.14
N LEU A 72 -0.86 -15.61 -18.84
CA LEU A 72 -2.05 -16.29 -18.37
C LEU A 72 -1.71 -17.68 -17.80
N ASP A 73 -2.49 -18.11 -16.82
CA ASP A 73 -2.49 -19.49 -16.34
C ASP A 73 -3.41 -20.39 -17.21
N LYS A 74 -3.45 -21.70 -16.92
CA LYS A 74 -4.28 -22.67 -17.64
C LYS A 74 -5.80 -22.37 -17.60
N LYS A 75 -6.24 -21.49 -16.68
CA LYS A 75 -7.64 -21.06 -16.53
C LYS A 75 -7.87 -19.67 -17.13
N ASN A 76 -6.95 -19.17 -17.93
CA ASN A 76 -6.96 -17.84 -18.52
C ASN A 76 -6.96 -16.68 -17.50
N ASN A 77 -6.54 -16.89 -16.24
CA ASN A 77 -6.33 -15.79 -15.29
C ASN A 77 -4.91 -15.24 -15.46
N ILE A 78 -4.74 -13.96 -15.16
CA ILE A 78 -3.39 -13.36 -15.13
C ILE A 78 -2.56 -14.02 -14.03
N ASP A 79 -1.49 -14.73 -14.43
CA ASP A 79 -0.49 -15.24 -13.50
C ASP A 79 0.44 -14.11 -13.05
N ARG A 80 0.38 -13.83 -11.75
CA ARG A 80 1.14 -12.74 -11.12
C ARG A 80 2.65 -12.88 -11.31
N LYS A 81 3.15 -14.13 -11.27
CA LYS A 81 4.58 -14.42 -11.39
C LYS A 81 5.06 -14.14 -12.80
N SER A 82 4.32 -14.60 -13.80
CA SER A 82 4.62 -14.39 -15.23
C SER A 82 4.52 -12.92 -15.61
N LEU A 83 3.43 -12.24 -15.25
CA LEU A 83 3.29 -10.79 -15.47
C LEU A 83 4.41 -10.02 -14.75
N GLY A 84 4.69 -10.36 -13.48
CA GLY A 84 5.77 -9.74 -12.70
C GLY A 84 7.12 -9.88 -13.38
N LYS A 85 7.51 -11.10 -13.80
CA LYS A 85 8.75 -11.32 -14.55
C LYS A 85 8.85 -10.44 -15.80
N LEU A 86 7.76 -10.35 -16.56
CA LEU A 86 7.72 -9.60 -17.81
C LEU A 86 7.86 -8.09 -17.57
N VAL A 87 7.13 -7.53 -16.59
CA VAL A 87 7.16 -6.07 -16.34
C VAL A 87 8.40 -5.62 -15.62
N PHE A 88 9.03 -6.48 -14.81
CA PHE A 88 10.30 -6.13 -14.16
C PHE A 88 11.52 -6.37 -15.06
N LYS A 89 11.38 -7.08 -16.20
CA LYS A 89 12.46 -7.26 -17.17
C LYS A 89 12.79 -5.93 -17.89
N LYS A 90 11.77 -5.15 -18.28
CA LYS A 90 11.93 -3.87 -18.99
C LYS A 90 11.19 -2.74 -18.25
N PRO A 91 11.85 -1.59 -17.97
CA PRO A 91 11.18 -0.45 -17.32
C PRO A 91 9.95 0.06 -18.08
N SER A 92 9.99 0.04 -19.41
CA SER A 92 8.87 0.43 -20.28
C SER A 92 7.62 -0.40 -20.03
N ASN A 93 7.77 -1.71 -19.79
CA ASN A 93 6.64 -2.60 -19.51
C ASN A 93 5.95 -2.24 -18.18
N LEU A 94 6.73 -1.92 -17.15
CA LEU A 94 6.18 -1.48 -15.87
C LEU A 94 5.42 -0.16 -16.02
N THR A 95 6.01 0.80 -16.76
CA THR A 95 5.35 2.08 -17.07
C THR A 95 4.03 1.86 -17.81
N THR A 96 4.02 0.97 -18.81
CA THR A 96 2.83 0.63 -19.59
C THR A 96 1.75 -0.02 -18.70
N LEU A 97 2.12 -0.99 -17.87
CA LEU A 97 1.18 -1.61 -16.92
C LEU A 97 0.59 -0.57 -15.97
N ASN A 98 1.42 0.31 -15.42
CA ASN A 98 0.97 1.37 -14.53
C ASN A 98 0.00 2.35 -15.21
N LYS A 99 0.25 2.74 -16.47
CA LYS A 99 -0.67 3.59 -17.26
C LYS A 99 -2.04 2.93 -17.47
N ILE A 100 -2.09 1.60 -17.55
CA ILE A 100 -3.35 0.86 -17.71
C ILE A 100 -4.10 0.77 -16.38
N VAL A 101 -3.39 0.46 -15.28
CA VAL A 101 -3.97 0.03 -14.01
C VAL A 101 -4.24 1.21 -13.07
N HIS A 102 -3.31 2.17 -12.96
CA HIS A 102 -3.40 3.23 -11.94
C HIS A 102 -4.65 4.09 -12.03
N PRO A 103 -5.13 4.53 -13.21
CA PRO A 103 -6.32 5.38 -13.28
C PRO A 103 -7.54 4.71 -12.63
N GLU A 104 -7.78 3.45 -12.96
CA GLU A 104 -8.91 2.69 -12.42
C GLU A 104 -8.70 2.32 -10.95
N LEU A 105 -7.48 1.96 -10.56
CA LEU A 105 -7.13 1.67 -9.17
C LEU A 105 -7.37 2.90 -8.28
N ILE A 106 -6.91 4.07 -8.69
CA ILE A 106 -7.14 5.34 -7.98
C ILE A 106 -8.64 5.63 -7.89
N ARG A 107 -9.41 5.40 -8.96
CA ARG A 107 -10.85 5.58 -8.98
C ARG A 107 -11.55 4.68 -7.95
N GLN A 108 -11.15 3.40 -7.88
CA GLN A 108 -11.70 2.43 -6.94
C GLN A 108 -11.33 2.78 -5.48
N ILE A 109 -10.08 3.17 -5.23
CA ILE A 109 -9.65 3.61 -3.89
C ILE A 109 -10.46 4.84 -3.45
N LYS A 110 -10.63 5.83 -4.33
CA LYS A 110 -11.47 7.01 -4.04
C LYS A 110 -12.90 6.64 -3.73
N PHE A 111 -13.46 5.69 -4.46
CA PHE A 111 -14.81 5.19 -4.22
C PHE A 111 -14.92 4.58 -2.82
N GLU A 112 -13.99 3.70 -2.43
CA GLU A 112 -13.97 3.10 -1.08
C GLU A 112 -13.79 4.17 0.02
N LEU A 113 -12.92 5.15 -0.19
CA LEU A 113 -12.69 6.24 0.75
C LEU A 113 -13.95 7.13 0.95
N ARG A 114 -14.76 7.31 -0.10
CA ARG A 114 -15.95 8.17 -0.07
C ARG A 114 -17.21 7.48 0.43
N LYS A 115 -17.22 6.15 0.59
CA LYS A 115 -18.40 5.44 1.09
C LYS A 115 -18.90 6.06 2.40
N PRO A 116 -20.18 6.46 2.47
CA PRO A 116 -20.75 7.03 3.67
C PRO A 116 -20.93 5.95 4.73
N ASN A 117 -19.97 5.81 5.60
CA ASN A 117 -20.04 4.94 6.76
C ASN A 117 -19.30 5.60 7.93
N LYS A 118 -19.74 5.30 9.16
CA LYS A 118 -19.11 5.79 10.40
C LYS A 118 -17.84 5.02 10.78
N GLN A 119 -17.18 4.36 9.81
CA GLN A 119 -16.00 3.55 10.05
C GLN A 119 -14.74 4.38 9.80
N MET A 120 -13.75 4.25 10.67
CA MET A 120 -12.42 4.71 10.38
C MET A 120 -11.85 3.96 9.18
N LYS A 121 -11.20 4.66 8.26
CA LYS A 121 -10.67 4.07 7.04
C LYS A 121 -9.14 4.03 7.10
N ILE A 122 -8.57 2.85 6.95
CA ILE A 122 -7.11 2.68 6.83
C ILE A 122 -6.81 2.19 5.42
N LEU A 123 -6.10 3.00 4.64
CA LEU A 123 -5.62 2.66 3.31
C LEU A 123 -4.19 2.11 3.40
N ASP A 124 -4.02 0.84 3.03
CA ASP A 124 -2.71 0.22 2.82
C ASP A 124 -2.31 0.34 1.34
N ALA A 125 -1.35 1.23 1.02
CA ALA A 125 -0.93 1.46 -0.36
C ALA A 125 0.56 1.76 -0.47
N ALA A 126 1.33 0.84 -1.05
CA ALA A 126 2.76 1.05 -1.29
C ALA A 126 3.05 2.26 -2.19
N LEU A 127 2.12 2.61 -3.07
CA LEU A 127 2.23 3.71 -4.03
C LEU A 127 1.52 4.99 -3.58
N LEU A 128 1.11 5.10 -2.31
CA LEU A 128 0.38 6.26 -1.77
C LEU A 128 1.08 7.58 -2.12
N PHE A 129 2.37 7.66 -1.87
CA PHE A 129 3.18 8.87 -2.10
C PHE A 129 3.44 9.13 -3.58
N LEU A 130 3.47 8.10 -4.44
CA LEU A 130 3.54 8.27 -5.89
C LEU A 130 2.26 8.91 -6.45
N TRP A 131 1.12 8.59 -5.87
CA TRP A 131 -0.17 9.16 -6.28
C TRP A 131 -0.43 10.53 -5.67
N GLY A 132 0.28 10.89 -4.60
CA GLY A 132 0.21 12.19 -3.94
C GLY A 132 -1.23 12.58 -3.60
N LYS A 133 -1.56 13.85 -3.79
CA LYS A 133 -2.90 14.42 -3.52
C LYS A 133 -4.04 13.79 -4.35
N LYS A 134 -3.75 12.93 -5.33
CA LYS A 134 -4.80 12.18 -6.05
C LYS A 134 -5.56 11.23 -5.13
N ILE A 135 -4.99 10.83 -3.99
CA ILE A 135 -5.66 10.00 -2.98
C ILE A 135 -6.04 10.90 -1.78
N PRO A 136 -7.33 11.18 -1.58
CA PRO A 136 -7.79 12.08 -0.53
C PRO A 136 -7.90 11.35 0.83
N VAL A 137 -6.79 11.12 1.48
CA VAL A 137 -6.74 10.70 2.89
C VAL A 137 -6.45 11.91 3.78
N ASN A 138 -6.97 11.89 5.01
CA ASN A 138 -6.76 12.97 5.98
C ASN A 138 -5.34 12.97 6.53
N ILE A 139 -4.78 11.79 6.77
CA ILE A 139 -3.46 11.60 7.37
C ILE A 139 -2.64 10.64 6.51
N ARG A 140 -1.37 11.00 6.27
CA ARG A 140 -0.40 10.22 5.50
C ARG A 140 0.72 9.75 6.41
N ILE A 141 0.86 8.45 6.59
CA ILE A 141 1.92 7.85 7.40
C ILE A 141 2.92 7.17 6.47
N LEU A 142 4.18 7.57 6.57
CA LEU A 142 5.29 6.93 5.89
C LEU A 142 5.99 5.95 6.82
N VAL A 143 6.09 4.70 6.40
CA VAL A 143 6.91 3.70 7.09
C VAL A 143 8.23 3.52 6.36
N THR A 144 9.34 3.85 7.03
CA THR A 144 10.70 3.74 6.50
C THR A 144 11.51 2.65 7.19
N ALA A 145 12.56 2.18 6.54
CA ALA A 145 13.56 1.30 7.16
C ALA A 145 14.90 1.41 6.39
N PRO A 146 16.04 1.12 7.02
CA PRO A 146 17.32 1.03 6.32
C PRO A 146 17.28 -0.01 5.19
N ALA A 147 17.91 0.30 4.05
CA ALA A 147 17.90 -0.57 2.87
C ALA A 147 18.39 -1.99 3.18
N LYS A 148 19.42 -2.13 4.02
CA LYS A 148 19.94 -3.43 4.48
C LYS A 148 18.85 -4.27 5.16
N GLN A 149 18.04 -3.64 6.04
CA GLN A 149 16.95 -4.33 6.74
C GLN A 149 15.78 -4.68 5.80
N LYS A 150 15.42 -3.80 4.88
CA LYS A 150 14.40 -4.08 3.84
C LYS A 150 14.78 -5.33 3.04
N ILE A 151 16.03 -5.38 2.56
CA ILE A 151 16.54 -6.53 1.79
C ILE A 151 16.53 -7.81 2.63
N ALA A 152 17.02 -7.75 3.88
CA ALA A 152 17.05 -8.90 4.78
C ALA A 152 15.64 -9.44 5.08
N ARG A 153 14.65 -8.56 5.34
CA ARG A 153 13.25 -8.95 5.57
C ARG A 153 12.64 -9.61 4.34
N MET A 154 12.95 -9.10 3.14
CA MET A 154 12.43 -9.67 1.90
C MET A 154 13.10 -11.00 1.54
N LYS A 155 14.41 -11.16 1.83
CA LYS A 155 15.13 -12.45 1.71
C LYS A 155 14.47 -13.52 2.58
N LYS A 156 14.14 -13.21 3.84
CA LYS A 156 13.41 -14.14 4.74
C LYS A 156 12.02 -14.54 4.20
N ARG A 157 11.42 -13.73 3.31
CA ARG A 157 10.15 -14.02 2.63
C ARG A 157 10.33 -14.74 1.29
N GLY A 158 11.55 -15.20 0.95
CA GLY A 158 11.85 -15.94 -0.27
C GLY A 158 12.13 -15.09 -1.51
N TYR A 159 12.28 -13.77 -1.39
CA TYR A 159 12.64 -12.91 -2.52
C TYR A 159 14.16 -12.91 -2.77
N ASN A 160 14.55 -12.88 -4.06
CA ASN A 160 15.93 -12.70 -4.43
C ASN A 160 16.44 -11.30 -4.03
N PRO A 161 17.55 -11.16 -3.29
CA PRO A 161 18.09 -9.87 -2.86
C PRO A 161 18.39 -8.89 -4.01
N ILE A 162 18.83 -9.40 -5.18
CA ILE A 162 19.10 -8.57 -6.36
C ILE A 162 17.81 -7.97 -6.90
N GLU A 163 16.74 -8.77 -6.99
CA GLU A 163 15.43 -8.27 -7.39
C GLU A 163 14.89 -7.22 -6.41
N VAL A 164 15.08 -7.42 -5.11
CA VAL A 164 14.67 -6.45 -4.09
C VAL A 164 15.43 -5.14 -4.24
N LYS A 165 16.74 -5.18 -4.45
CA LYS A 165 17.57 -3.99 -4.72
C LYS A 165 17.07 -3.24 -5.97
N THR A 166 16.77 -3.97 -7.04
CA THR A 166 16.24 -3.40 -8.28
C THR A 166 14.87 -2.74 -8.07
N ARG A 167 13.98 -3.37 -7.30
CA ARG A 167 12.66 -2.80 -6.94
C ARG A 167 12.80 -1.53 -6.11
N LEU A 168 13.70 -1.52 -5.11
CA LEU A 168 13.97 -0.34 -4.28
C LEU A 168 14.47 0.85 -5.12
N LYS A 169 15.36 0.61 -6.09
CA LYS A 169 15.85 1.66 -7.01
C LYS A 169 14.76 2.24 -7.92
N ARG A 170 13.72 1.47 -8.23
CA ARG A 170 12.59 1.90 -9.09
C ARG A 170 11.44 2.55 -8.32
N GLN A 171 11.40 2.38 -7.01
CA GLN A 171 10.41 3.05 -6.17
C GLN A 171 10.79 4.52 -5.97
N ILE A 172 9.79 5.36 -5.70
CA ILE A 172 9.99 6.77 -5.33
C ILE A 172 10.97 6.87 -4.15
N LYS A 173 11.85 7.88 -4.17
CA LYS A 173 12.84 8.09 -3.11
C LYS A 173 12.16 8.39 -1.78
N GLU A 174 12.75 7.92 -0.68
CA GLU A 174 12.21 8.20 0.66
C GLU A 174 12.23 9.70 0.99
N SER A 175 13.20 10.47 0.48
CA SER A 175 13.21 11.94 0.59
C SER A 175 11.90 12.56 0.11
N ASP A 176 11.45 12.13 -1.09
CA ASP A 176 10.27 12.69 -1.74
C ASP A 176 8.98 12.26 -1.01
N MET A 177 8.98 11.01 -0.47
CA MET A 177 7.88 10.53 0.36
C MET A 177 7.78 11.29 1.69
N LYS A 178 8.92 11.64 2.30
CA LYS A 178 8.98 12.38 3.58
C LYS A 178 8.36 13.77 3.47
N ALA A 179 8.55 14.43 2.33
CA ALA A 179 8.01 15.76 2.09
C ALA A 179 6.46 15.79 2.05
N ASP A 180 5.81 14.65 1.75
CA ASP A 180 4.35 14.52 1.62
C ASP A 180 3.73 13.68 2.76
N ALA A 181 4.50 13.37 3.81
CA ALA A 181 4.06 12.59 4.96
C ALA A 181 3.78 13.47 6.18
N ASP A 182 2.60 13.29 6.79
CA ASP A 182 2.27 13.96 8.06
C ASP A 182 3.00 13.31 9.23
N PHE A 183 3.21 11.98 9.17
CA PHE A 183 3.94 11.20 10.19
C PHE A 183 4.90 10.20 9.55
N ILE A 184 6.03 9.97 10.24
CA ILE A 184 7.05 9.02 9.80
C ILE A 184 7.33 8.01 10.90
N ILE A 185 7.19 6.72 10.58
CA ILE A 185 7.60 5.61 11.46
C ILE A 185 8.91 5.03 10.92
N ASN A 186 10.00 5.21 11.67
CA ASN A 186 11.29 4.61 11.35
C ASN A 186 11.38 3.19 11.92
N ASN A 187 11.25 2.19 11.06
CA ASN A 187 11.35 0.78 11.41
C ASN A 187 12.80 0.29 11.34
N ASN A 188 13.62 0.77 12.22
CA ASN A 188 15.05 0.42 12.36
C ASN A 188 15.35 -0.48 13.57
N THR A 189 14.32 -1.00 14.23
CA THR A 189 14.40 -1.79 15.46
C THR A 189 13.77 -3.19 15.27
N THR A 190 13.51 -3.88 16.37
CA THR A 190 12.79 -5.16 16.43
C THR A 190 11.30 -5.00 16.13
N LEU A 191 10.57 -6.12 16.01
CA LEU A 191 9.12 -6.11 15.85
C LEU A 191 8.44 -5.39 17.01
N ALA A 192 8.79 -5.72 18.26
CA ALA A 192 8.25 -5.06 19.45
C ALA A 192 8.52 -3.55 19.46
N GLY A 193 9.72 -3.12 19.03
CA GLY A 193 10.03 -1.70 18.90
C GLY A 193 9.22 -0.98 17.82
N LEU A 194 8.83 -1.67 16.72
CA LEU A 194 7.92 -1.13 15.72
C LEU A 194 6.50 -0.99 16.27
N GLU A 195 6.04 -1.99 17.01
CA GLU A 195 4.72 -1.97 17.66
C GLU A 195 4.63 -0.84 18.69
N ASP A 196 5.68 -0.65 19.54
CA ASP A 196 5.74 0.48 20.47
C ASP A 196 5.68 1.85 19.76
N LYS A 197 6.46 2.04 18.69
CA LYS A 197 6.41 3.27 17.89
C LYS A 197 5.02 3.48 17.28
N THR A 198 4.36 2.41 16.83
CA THR A 198 3.00 2.48 16.28
C THR A 198 2.00 2.85 17.37
N LYS A 199 2.15 2.30 18.58
CA LYS A 199 1.31 2.64 19.73
C LYS A 199 1.47 4.10 20.14
N LYS A 200 2.72 4.62 20.19
CA LYS A 200 2.97 6.05 20.45
C LYS A 200 2.32 6.96 19.42
N LEU A 201 2.45 6.62 18.13
CA LEU A 201 1.75 7.37 17.06
C LEU A 201 0.24 7.28 17.23
N TYR A 202 -0.32 6.10 17.55
CA TYR A 202 -1.73 5.92 17.79
C TYR A 202 -2.28 6.87 18.88
N GLN A 203 -1.53 7.07 19.99
CA GLN A 203 -1.94 8.01 21.05
C GLN A 203 -2.04 9.47 20.55
N ILE A 204 -1.19 9.84 19.60
CA ILE A 204 -1.29 11.16 18.94
C ILE A 204 -2.53 11.22 18.04
N LEU A 205 -2.73 10.19 17.22
CA LEU A 205 -3.82 10.11 16.25
C LEU A 205 -5.22 10.08 16.88
N LYS A 206 -5.34 9.57 18.11
CA LYS A 206 -6.62 9.58 18.86
C LYS A 206 -7.14 10.99 19.16
N ASN A 207 -6.24 11.95 19.26
CA ASN A 207 -6.54 13.32 19.65
C ASN A 207 -6.63 14.26 18.43
N TYR A 208 -6.52 13.70 17.21
CA TYR A 208 -6.59 14.41 15.94
C TYR A 208 -8.03 14.49 15.43
#